data_afcac18fe8db5d4e2b2c6236491c9bca
#
_entry.id   afcac18fe8db5d4e2b2c6236491c9bca
#
_cell.length_a   1.000
_cell.length_b   1.000
_cell.length_c   1.000
_cell.angle_alpha   90.00
_cell.angle_beta   90.00
_cell.angle_gamma   90.00
#
_symmetry.space_group_name_H-M   'P 1'
#
loop_
_entity.id
_entity.type
_entity.pdbx_description
1 polymer ?
#
loop_
_entity_poly.entity_id
_entity_poly.type
_entity_poly.pdbx_seq_one_letter_code
_entity_poly.pdbx_strand_id
1 'polypeptide(L)' 'MNDPKQIAKLYEARALGSFAMALMDLFGKADIENQARLAIAFPEYAEAWKIWYKGAY' A
#
# COMPACT_ATOMS: atom_id res chain seq x y z
N MET A 1 -0.37 -0.91 14.38
CA MET A 1 0.42 -0.95 13.85
C MET A 1 0.19 -0.72 12.51
N ASN A 2 -0.70 -0.64 11.94
CA ASN A 2 -0.94 -0.43 10.57
C ASN A 2 -1.26 1.01 10.24
N ASP A 3 -0.42 1.89 10.74
CA ASP A 3 -0.50 3.30 10.37
C ASP A 3 -0.12 3.39 8.88
N PRO A 4 -0.99 3.90 8.02
CA PRO A 4 -0.70 3.96 6.58
C PRO A 4 0.58 4.72 6.24
N LYS A 5 0.88 5.77 6.97
CA LYS A 5 2.09 6.54 6.72
C LYS A 5 3.33 5.72 7.03
N GLN A 6 3.27 4.93 8.11
CA GLN A 6 4.36 4.05 8.47
C GLN A 6 4.54 2.96 7.43
N ILE A 7 3.43 2.41 6.94
CA ILE A 7 3.48 1.39 5.88
C ILE A 7 4.14 1.98 4.65
N ALA A 8 3.79 3.21 4.27
CA ALA A 8 4.37 3.84 3.10
C ALA A 8 5.89 4.03 3.26
N LYS A 9 6.32 4.46 4.44
CA LYS A 9 7.75 4.62 4.72
C LYS A 9 8.49 3.31 4.63
N LEU A 10 7.93 2.26 5.22
CA LEU A 10 8.57 0.94 5.19
C LEU A 10 8.58 0.36 3.79
N TYR A 11 7.55 0.63 3.01
CA TYR A 11 7.52 0.18 1.62
C TYR A 11 8.65 0.85 0.83
N GLU A 12 8.81 2.15 1.00
CA GLU A 12 9.87 2.89 0.31
C GLU A 12 11.24 2.33 0.71
N ALA A 13 11.41 1.98 1.98
CA ALA A 13 12.67 1.45 2.49
C ALA A 13 12.85 -0.04 2.19
N ARG A 14 11.88 -0.68 1.55
CA ARG A 14 11.88 -2.11 1.24
C ARG A 14 11.97 -2.95 2.52
N ALA A 15 11.35 -2.47 3.57
CA ALA A 15 11.44 -3.09 4.89
C ALA A 15 10.15 -3.72 5.39
N LEU A 16 9.12 -3.80 4.54
CA LEU A 16 7.91 -4.55 4.89
C LEU A 16 8.17 -6.03 4.73
N GLY A 17 7.37 -6.86 5.38
CA GLY A 17 7.45 -8.30 5.17
C GLY A 17 7.04 -8.67 3.74
N SER A 18 7.31 -9.90 3.35
CA SER A 18 7.11 -10.30 1.95
C SER A 18 5.66 -10.19 1.50
N PHE A 19 4.69 -10.52 2.36
CA PHE A 19 3.29 -10.40 1.99
C PHE A 19 2.93 -8.93 1.75
N ALA A 20 3.31 -8.06 2.69
CA ALA A 20 2.98 -6.65 2.60
C ALA A 20 3.67 -5.97 1.42
N MET A 21 4.91 -6.36 1.13
CA MET A 21 5.60 -5.83 -0.06
C MET A 21 4.87 -6.23 -1.32
N ALA A 22 4.48 -7.49 -1.43
CA ALA A 22 3.76 -7.98 -2.60
C ALA A 22 2.40 -7.30 -2.73
N LEU A 23 1.73 -7.06 -1.60
CA LEU A 23 0.42 -6.41 -1.61
C LEU A 23 0.54 -4.97 -2.10
N MET A 24 1.54 -4.23 -1.63
CA MET A 24 1.75 -2.87 -2.10
C MET A 24 2.08 -2.84 -3.59
N ASP A 25 2.91 -3.78 -4.04
CA ASP A 25 3.22 -3.89 -5.46
C ASP A 25 1.96 -4.20 -6.27
N LEU A 26 1.08 -5.02 -5.71
CA LEU A 26 -0.17 -5.37 -6.38
C LEU A 26 -1.07 -4.16 -6.57
N PHE A 27 -1.12 -3.26 -5.60
CA PHE A 27 -1.87 -2.02 -5.77
C PHE A 27 -1.37 -1.25 -6.98
N GLY A 28 -0.06 -1.24 -7.21
CA GLY A 28 0.51 -0.54 -8.35
C GLY A 28 0.18 -1.17 -9.68
N LYS A 29 -0.09 -2.49 -9.68
CA LYS A 29 -0.42 -3.20 -10.93
C LYS A 29 -1.91 -3.22 -11.21
N ALA A 30 -2.73 -2.98 -10.20
CA ALA A 30 -4.17 -3.14 -10.33
C ALA A 30 -4.79 -1.96 -11.07
N ASP A 31 -5.80 -2.26 -11.91
CA ASP A 31 -6.59 -1.20 -12.51
C ASP A 31 -7.52 -0.62 -11.43
N ILE A 32 -8.29 0.39 -11.80
CA ILE A 32 -9.12 1.11 -10.85
C ILE A 32 -10.12 0.19 -10.17
N GLU A 33 -10.72 -0.72 -10.93
CA GLU A 33 -11.71 -1.63 -10.37
C GLU A 33 -11.08 -2.58 -9.35
N ASN A 34 -9.92 -3.13 -9.68
CA ASN A 34 -9.23 -4.03 -8.78
C ASN A 34 -8.64 -3.30 -7.59
N GLN A 35 -8.21 -2.05 -7.76
CA GLN A 35 -7.78 -1.26 -6.62
C GLN A 35 -8.93 -1.05 -5.63
N ALA A 36 -10.14 -0.84 -6.14
CA ALA A 36 -11.30 -0.69 -5.26
C ALA A 36 -11.57 -1.97 -4.47
N ARG A 37 -11.43 -3.12 -5.12
CA ARG A 37 -11.59 -4.41 -4.43
C ARG A 37 -10.54 -4.63 -3.37
N LEU A 38 -9.30 -4.30 -3.68
CA LEU A 38 -8.21 -4.41 -2.71
C LEU A 38 -8.42 -3.46 -1.54
N ALA A 39 -8.96 -2.27 -1.80
CA ALA A 39 -9.20 -1.30 -0.73
C ALA A 39 -10.26 -1.77 0.25
N ILE A 40 -11.24 -2.55 -0.21
CA ILE A 40 -12.24 -3.12 0.67
C ILE A 40 -11.59 -4.16 1.59
N ALA A 41 -10.70 -4.98 1.04
CA ALA A 41 -10.06 -6.04 1.81
C ALA A 41 -8.93 -5.52 2.69
N PHE A 42 -8.21 -4.51 2.22
CA PHE A 42 -7.01 -4.01 2.91
C PHE A 42 -7.01 -2.48 2.93
N PRO A 43 -7.93 -1.88 3.70
CA PRO A 43 -8.09 -0.42 3.63
C PRO A 43 -6.86 0.38 4.06
N GLU A 44 -6.12 -0.10 5.06
CA GLU A 44 -4.93 0.63 5.49
C GLU A 44 -3.82 0.57 4.45
N TYR A 45 -3.75 -0.50 3.69
CA TYR A 45 -2.76 -0.60 2.60
C TYR A 45 -3.17 0.25 1.41
N ALA A 46 -4.47 0.40 1.16
CA ALA A 46 -4.94 1.29 0.10
C ALA A 46 -4.55 2.73 0.42
N GLU A 47 -4.72 3.12 1.67
CA GLU A 47 -4.34 4.46 2.10
C GLU A 47 -2.83 4.64 2.02
N ALA A 48 -2.08 3.62 2.43
CA ALA A 48 -0.62 3.66 2.36
C ALA A 48 -0.14 3.80 0.92
N TRP A 49 -0.78 3.12 -0.01
CA TRP A 49 -0.42 3.22 -1.41
C TRP A 49 -0.59 4.64 -1.93
N LYS A 50 -1.71 5.29 -1.58
CA LYS A 50 -1.95 6.67 -1.98
C LYS A 50 -0.89 7.61 -1.40
N ILE A 51 -0.57 7.43 -0.13
CA ILE A 51 0.43 8.25 0.54
C ILE A 51 1.78 8.08 -0.13
N TRP A 52 2.17 6.84 -0.40
CA TRP A 52 3.44 6.55 -1.03
C TRP A 52 3.50 7.14 -2.45
N TYR A 53 2.42 6.96 -3.20
CA TYR A 53 2.36 7.42 -4.57
C TYR A 53 2.53 8.94 -4.65
N LYS A 54 1.96 9.65 -3.69
CA LYS A 54 2.06 11.11 -3.65
C LYS A 54 3.35 11.60 -3.01
N GLY A 55 4.12 10.71 -2.42
CA GLY A 55 5.34 11.10 -1.71
C GLY A 55 5.08 11.83 -0.42
N ALA A 56 3.93 11.58 0.22
CA ALA A 56 3.50 12.32 1.39
C ALA A 56 3.82 11.60 2.72
N TYR A 57 4.94 10.93 2.77
CA TYR A 57 5.31 10.20 4.00
C TYR A 57 6.57 10.73 4.66
#